data_a31eaf5d30111a8e065cbec8d8300f74
#
_entry.id   a31eaf5d30111a8e065cbec8d8300f74
#
_cell.length_a   1.000
_cell.length_b   1.000
_cell.length_c   1.000
_cell.angle_alpha   90.00
_cell.angle_beta   90.00
_cell.angle_gamma   90.00
#
_symmetry.space_group_name_H-M   'P 1'
#
loop_
_entity.id
_entity.type
_entity.pdbx_description
1 polymer ?
#
loop_
_entity_poly.entity_id
_entity_poly.type
_entity_poly.pdbx_seq_one_letter_code
_entity_poly.pdbx_strand_id
1 'polypeptide(L)'
;MFVSEYSSQYDLAVISTRSTDSNIELWGRCKTGESIFLEIQGLKPYMEITYSTKDMPSDIDKRLEKLRERDDVVEVNEIDEKWTESGIKKMWKVIMHGSQHNDRSVFRKENSDDWKFYNADFNHEKRLFYDLDLGTHISVNCKLIDNHNFPVDVYAKTDIYNLEQTDAFQAPFVIASFDLETSIVDDRILCAAIIIDQLDTSGQRKEIPEEYTFVGTEIEIMNGMTDLIRVKDPDIITGYNIDNFDIPRLKERLEYLTEKNDTKGRSELFGWARRNENEWDLIPYKPPNARKWTIVGRCFVDAWWQARMLLRPKRETLSYVSQLLFPEREDLRKLEIDASKMDEEWKNRPDEVLEYCKRDALLPWEILDELRVIPGK
;
A
#
# COMPACT_ATOMS: atom_id res chain seq x y z
N MET A 1 33.20 18.15 17.72
CA MET A 1 32.64 17.53 16.52
C MET A 1 31.29 17.00 16.93
N PHE A 2 30.20 17.72 16.66
CA PHE A 2 28.86 17.18 16.92
C PHE A 2 28.63 16.10 15.87
N VAL A 3 28.59 14.83 16.29
CA VAL A 3 28.10 13.74 15.45
C VAL A 3 26.64 14.10 15.13
N SER A 4 26.30 14.27 13.89
CA SER A 4 24.92 14.55 13.51
C SER A 4 24.07 13.38 14.03
N GLU A 5 22.94 13.66 14.65
CA GLU A 5 22.04 12.64 15.19
C GLU A 5 21.57 11.68 14.08
N TYR A 6 21.62 12.13 12.83
CA TYR A 6 21.27 11.42 11.60
C TYR A 6 22.55 11.00 10.87
N SER A 7 23.06 9.81 11.18
CA SER A 7 24.37 9.35 10.72
C SER A 7 24.33 8.35 9.55
N SER A 8 23.16 7.85 9.19
CA SER A 8 22.99 6.87 8.11
C SER A 8 22.21 7.47 6.96
N GLN A 9 22.63 7.14 5.74
CA GLN A 9 21.98 7.60 4.51
C GLN A 9 21.51 6.43 3.68
N TYR A 10 20.29 6.53 3.15
CA TYR A 10 19.69 5.55 2.25
C TYR A 10 19.03 6.22 1.07
N ASP A 11 19.23 5.64 -0.12
CA ASP A 11 18.41 5.91 -1.30
C ASP A 11 17.38 4.81 -1.41
N LEU A 12 16.10 5.16 -1.50
CA LEU A 12 15.00 4.19 -1.51
C LEU A 12 13.89 4.55 -2.50
N ALA A 13 13.25 3.52 -3.03
CA ALA A 13 12.00 3.63 -3.75
C ALA A 13 10.84 3.45 -2.77
N VAL A 14 9.90 4.40 -2.77
CA VAL A 14 8.75 4.42 -1.88
C VAL A 14 7.71 3.40 -2.35
N ILE A 15 7.24 2.57 -1.43
CA ILE A 15 6.22 1.54 -1.68
C ILE A 15 4.88 1.93 -1.07
N SER A 16 4.89 2.38 0.16
CA SER A 16 3.68 2.69 0.93
C SER A 16 3.91 3.78 1.93
N THR A 17 2.89 4.58 2.19
CA THR A 17 2.90 5.60 3.24
C THR A 17 1.60 5.57 4.03
N ARG A 18 1.69 5.97 5.29
CA ARG A 18 0.53 6.15 6.17
C ARG A 18 0.78 7.32 7.11
N SER A 19 -0.24 8.12 7.39
CA SER A 19 -0.19 9.13 8.46
C SER A 19 -0.68 8.54 9.77
N THR A 20 0.02 8.88 10.85
CA THR A 20 -0.41 8.71 12.24
C THR A 20 -0.76 10.07 12.82
N ASP A 21 -1.16 10.13 14.09
CA ASP A 21 -1.51 11.39 14.75
C ASP A 21 -0.32 12.37 14.83
N SER A 22 0.91 11.87 14.84
CA SER A 22 2.11 12.68 15.05
C SER A 22 3.16 12.58 13.94
N ASN A 23 3.16 11.50 13.15
CA ASN A 23 4.22 11.18 12.21
C ASN A 23 3.67 10.70 10.87
N ILE A 24 4.54 10.67 9.86
CA ILE A 24 4.30 9.92 8.64
C ILE A 24 5.15 8.67 8.68
N GLU A 25 4.51 7.54 8.48
CA GLU A 25 5.14 6.24 8.27
C GLU A 25 5.35 6.00 6.79
N LEU A 26 6.56 5.59 6.41
CA LEU A 26 6.93 5.32 5.04
C LEU A 26 7.67 4.00 4.95
N TRP A 27 7.27 3.15 4.03
CA TRP A 27 7.97 1.90 3.68
C TRP A 27 8.52 1.98 2.28
N GLY A 28 9.72 1.43 2.11
CA GLY A 28 10.42 1.42 0.83
C GLY A 28 11.33 0.23 0.66
N ARG A 29 11.90 0.14 -0.55
CA ARG A 29 13.03 -0.75 -0.86
C ARG A 29 14.25 0.10 -1.17
N CYS A 30 15.33 -0.13 -0.42
CA CYS A 30 16.59 0.56 -0.63
C CYS A 30 17.23 0.14 -1.96
N LYS A 31 18.02 1.03 -2.54
CA LYS A 31 18.80 0.76 -3.75
C LYS A 31 19.74 -0.44 -3.56
N THR A 32 20.20 -0.67 -2.35
CA THR A 32 21.06 -1.78 -1.92
C THR A 32 20.31 -3.08 -1.64
N GLY A 33 18.97 -3.04 -1.57
CA GLY A 33 18.11 -4.24 -1.50
C GLY A 33 17.36 -4.42 -0.19
N GLU A 34 17.69 -3.70 0.86
CA GLU A 34 17.03 -3.81 2.15
C GLU A 34 15.60 -3.22 2.10
N SER A 35 14.68 -3.83 2.81
CA SER A 35 13.40 -3.21 3.14
C SER A 35 13.58 -2.21 4.27
N ILE A 36 12.95 -1.05 4.17
CA ILE A 36 13.07 0.01 5.16
C ILE A 36 11.71 0.51 5.62
N PHE A 37 11.62 0.76 6.93
CA PHE A 37 10.53 1.48 7.56
C PHE A 37 11.06 2.77 8.17
N LEU A 38 10.51 3.91 7.75
CA LEU A 38 10.85 5.24 8.24
C LEU A 38 9.69 5.85 9.02
N GLU A 39 9.96 6.32 10.24
CA GLU A 39 9.11 7.28 10.92
C GLU A 39 9.60 8.69 10.64
N ILE A 40 8.79 9.49 9.96
CA ILE A 40 9.13 10.85 9.54
C ILE A 40 8.39 11.84 10.44
N GLN A 41 9.13 12.68 11.12
CA GLN A 41 8.61 13.72 12.02
C GLN A 41 8.66 15.11 11.36
N GLY A 42 8.00 16.08 11.97
CA GLY A 42 8.12 17.49 11.61
C GLY A 42 7.08 18.01 10.63
N LEU A 43 6.35 17.16 9.90
CA LEU A 43 5.26 17.62 9.04
C LEU A 43 4.01 17.91 9.88
N LYS A 44 3.61 19.19 9.94
CA LYS A 44 2.39 19.61 10.64
C LYS A 44 1.24 19.72 9.65
N PRO A 45 0.04 19.20 9.98
CA PRO A 45 -1.14 19.38 9.15
C PRO A 45 -1.55 20.84 9.10
N TYR A 46 -1.94 21.31 7.92
CA TYR A 46 -2.38 22.69 7.72
C TYR A 46 -3.51 22.80 6.70
N MET A 47 -4.17 23.93 6.71
CA MET A 47 -5.10 24.40 5.68
C MET A 47 -4.71 25.81 5.28
N GLU A 48 -5.04 26.20 4.05
CA GLU A 48 -4.97 27.57 3.60
C GLU A 48 -6.37 28.18 3.67
N ILE A 49 -6.47 29.40 4.15
CA ILE A 49 -7.73 30.11 4.29
C ILE A 49 -7.67 31.50 3.70
N THR A 50 -8.82 32.00 3.27
CA THR A 50 -9.08 33.40 2.99
C THR A 50 -10.47 33.78 3.49
N TYR A 51 -10.74 35.08 3.57
CA TYR A 51 -12.08 35.56 3.98
C TYR A 51 -13.17 35.16 2.97
N SER A 52 -14.36 34.84 3.49
CA SER A 52 -15.51 34.38 2.69
C SER A 52 -16.16 35.49 1.85
N THR A 53 -16.06 36.75 2.31
CA THR A 53 -16.64 37.93 1.67
C THR A 53 -15.88 38.33 0.39
N LYS A 54 -16.50 39.16 -0.48
CA LYS A 54 -15.85 39.67 -1.69
C LYS A 54 -14.61 40.49 -1.37
N ASP A 55 -14.75 41.46 -0.48
CA ASP A 55 -13.70 42.35 -0.02
C ASP A 55 -13.20 41.94 1.37
N MET A 56 -11.96 42.30 1.70
CA MET A 56 -11.37 41.99 3.00
C MET A 56 -12.16 42.71 4.13
N PRO A 57 -12.65 41.95 5.13
CA PRO A 57 -13.35 42.55 6.26
C PRO A 57 -12.48 43.52 7.06
N SER A 58 -13.05 44.63 7.53
CA SER A 58 -12.33 45.59 8.38
C SER A 58 -11.90 45.02 9.74
N ASP A 59 -12.54 43.91 10.17
CA ASP A 59 -12.27 43.20 11.42
C ASP A 59 -11.42 41.94 11.25
N ILE A 60 -10.69 41.83 10.13
CA ILE A 60 -9.91 40.64 9.77
C ILE A 60 -8.92 40.22 10.86
N ASP A 61 -8.24 41.20 11.49
CA ASP A 61 -7.26 40.91 12.55
C ASP A 61 -7.93 40.28 13.78
N LYS A 62 -9.13 40.74 14.13
CA LYS A 62 -9.91 40.14 15.22
C LYS A 62 -10.38 38.73 14.90
N ARG A 63 -10.73 38.46 13.65
CA ARG A 63 -11.10 37.12 13.21
C ARG A 63 -9.90 36.17 13.23
N LEU A 64 -8.72 36.65 12.81
CA LEU A 64 -7.49 35.89 12.90
C LEU A 64 -7.06 35.57 14.33
N GLU A 65 -7.23 36.55 15.25
CA GLU A 65 -6.95 36.35 16.67
C GLU A 65 -7.85 35.27 17.27
N LYS A 66 -9.14 35.28 16.93
CA LYS A 66 -10.09 34.22 17.34
C LYS A 66 -9.67 32.83 16.86
N LEU A 67 -9.03 32.70 15.68
CA LEU A 67 -8.47 31.42 15.21
C LEU A 67 -7.24 31.04 16.03
N ARG A 68 -6.36 32.01 16.36
CA ARG A 68 -5.13 31.74 17.14
C ARG A 68 -5.40 31.28 18.56
N GLU A 69 -6.54 31.73 19.14
CA GLU A 69 -6.97 31.35 20.48
C GLU A 69 -7.60 29.95 20.59
N ARG A 70 -7.76 29.25 19.47
CA ARG A 70 -8.35 27.90 19.46
C ARG A 70 -7.35 26.83 19.89
N ASP A 71 -7.79 25.90 20.70
CA ASP A 71 -6.97 24.77 21.19
C ASP A 71 -6.53 23.80 20.07
N ASP A 72 -7.27 23.74 18.96
CA ASP A 72 -6.95 22.89 17.81
C ASP A 72 -6.00 23.56 16.79
N VAL A 73 -5.65 24.83 16.99
CA VAL A 73 -4.75 25.61 16.14
C VAL A 73 -3.39 25.79 16.81
N VAL A 74 -2.32 25.46 16.08
CA VAL A 74 -0.94 25.69 16.52
C VAL A 74 -0.50 27.09 16.16
N GLU A 75 -0.76 27.50 14.91
CA GLU A 75 -0.24 28.75 14.36
C GLU A 75 -1.08 29.22 13.15
N VAL A 76 -1.15 30.52 12.96
CA VAL A 76 -1.80 31.17 11.80
C VAL A 76 -0.82 32.17 11.20
N ASN A 77 -0.31 31.87 10.01
CA ASN A 77 0.69 32.66 9.31
C ASN A 77 0.12 33.27 8.02
N GLU A 78 0.40 34.53 7.76
CA GLU A 78 0.14 35.14 6.45
C GLU A 78 1.08 34.52 5.41
N ILE A 79 0.52 34.19 4.25
CA ILE A 79 1.25 33.67 3.09
C ILE A 79 0.97 34.54 1.86
N ASP A 80 1.64 34.26 0.73
CA ASP A 80 1.44 35.00 -0.50
C ASP A 80 -0.01 35.00 -0.96
N GLU A 81 -0.41 36.10 -1.57
CA GLU A 81 -1.72 36.24 -2.20
C GLU A 81 -1.89 35.20 -3.30
N LYS A 82 -3.09 34.62 -3.39
CA LYS A 82 -3.39 33.61 -4.41
C LYS A 82 -4.63 33.97 -5.23
N TRP A 83 -4.66 33.50 -6.46
CA TRP A 83 -5.86 33.51 -7.28
C TRP A 83 -6.91 32.58 -6.69
N THR A 84 -8.12 33.09 -6.53
CA THR A 84 -9.30 32.37 -6.10
C THR A 84 -10.42 32.58 -7.14
N GLU A 85 -11.55 31.87 -7.00
CA GLU A 85 -12.73 32.09 -7.82
C GLU A 85 -13.31 33.52 -7.71
N SER A 86 -12.89 34.29 -6.71
CA SER A 86 -13.32 35.67 -6.46
C SER A 86 -12.20 36.70 -6.72
N GLY A 87 -11.10 36.31 -7.41
CA GLY A 87 -9.93 37.13 -7.72
C GLY A 87 -8.75 36.88 -6.79
N ILE A 88 -7.76 37.76 -6.83
CA ILE A 88 -6.57 37.68 -5.96
C ILE A 88 -6.98 38.07 -4.54
N LYS A 89 -6.63 37.19 -3.59
CA LYS A 89 -6.92 37.42 -2.17
C LYS A 89 -5.72 37.15 -1.28
N LYS A 90 -5.64 37.87 -0.18
CA LYS A 90 -4.76 37.54 0.93
C LYS A 90 -5.10 36.17 1.48
N MET A 91 -4.08 35.39 1.81
CA MET A 91 -4.18 34.04 2.30
C MET A 91 -3.45 33.87 3.63
N TRP A 92 -3.93 32.94 4.44
CA TRP A 92 -3.28 32.52 5.67
C TRP A 92 -3.18 31.01 5.69
N LYS A 93 -2.08 30.52 6.24
CA LYS A 93 -1.84 29.12 6.53
C LYS A 93 -2.17 28.84 8.00
N VAL A 94 -3.17 28.03 8.25
CA VAL A 94 -3.58 27.57 9.58
C VAL A 94 -2.96 26.22 9.84
N ILE A 95 -2.01 26.15 10.76
CA ILE A 95 -1.37 24.92 11.20
C ILE A 95 -2.15 24.35 12.37
N MET A 96 -2.49 23.08 12.33
CA MET A 96 -3.35 22.41 13.30
C MET A 96 -2.60 21.38 14.15
N HIS A 97 -3.14 21.11 15.34
CA HIS A 97 -2.81 19.92 16.09
C HIS A 97 -3.51 18.72 15.48
N GLY A 98 -2.80 17.58 15.35
CA GLY A 98 -3.35 16.34 14.84
C GLY A 98 -3.57 16.30 13.33
N SER A 99 -3.41 15.13 12.74
CA SER A 99 -3.53 14.90 11.30
C SER A 99 -4.90 14.36 10.88
N GLN A 100 -5.81 14.13 11.82
CA GLN A 100 -7.06 13.44 11.58
C GLN A 100 -8.00 14.22 10.66
N HIS A 101 -8.55 13.52 9.68
CA HIS A 101 -9.49 14.11 8.71
C HIS A 101 -10.75 14.67 9.38
N ASN A 102 -11.22 14.02 10.45
CA ASN A 102 -12.41 14.45 11.18
C ASN A 102 -12.22 15.82 11.84
N ASP A 103 -11.07 16.07 12.47
CA ASP A 103 -10.79 17.34 13.15
C ASP A 103 -10.77 18.49 12.15
N ARG A 104 -10.17 18.29 10.99
CA ARG A 104 -10.18 19.28 9.89
C ARG A 104 -11.58 19.54 9.34
N SER A 105 -12.42 18.51 9.27
CA SER A 105 -13.80 18.63 8.80
C SER A 105 -14.67 19.43 9.79
N VAL A 106 -14.51 19.17 11.07
CA VAL A 106 -15.19 19.92 12.16
C VAL A 106 -14.74 21.38 12.14
N PHE A 107 -13.43 21.63 12.09
CA PHE A 107 -12.88 22.99 12.03
C PHE A 107 -13.47 23.79 10.86
N ARG A 108 -13.50 23.19 9.65
CA ARG A 108 -14.07 23.86 8.46
C ARG A 108 -15.54 24.19 8.63
N LYS A 109 -16.33 23.26 9.17
CA LYS A 109 -17.76 23.45 9.40
C LYS A 109 -18.04 24.59 10.37
N GLU A 110 -17.28 24.68 11.45
CA GLU A 110 -17.44 25.70 12.48
C GLU A 110 -17.03 27.11 12.03
N ASN A 111 -16.14 27.20 11.03
CA ASN A 111 -15.56 28.46 10.58
C ASN A 111 -15.95 28.86 9.14
N SER A 112 -16.90 28.15 8.52
CA SER A 112 -17.30 28.36 7.12
C SER A 112 -17.97 29.69 6.83
N ASP A 113 -18.54 30.34 7.82
CA ASP A 113 -19.19 31.64 7.66
C ASP A 113 -18.17 32.78 7.44
N ASP A 114 -17.05 32.72 8.15
CA ASP A 114 -15.99 33.73 8.09
C ASP A 114 -14.91 33.41 7.02
N TRP A 115 -14.66 32.12 6.75
CA TRP A 115 -13.51 31.65 5.99
C TRP A 115 -13.86 30.72 4.84
N LYS A 116 -13.16 30.84 3.73
CA LYS A 116 -13.05 29.85 2.67
C LYS A 116 -11.77 29.07 2.83
N PHE A 117 -11.85 27.77 2.55
CA PHE A 117 -10.77 26.80 2.78
C PHE A 117 -10.23 26.29 1.46
N TYR A 118 -8.90 26.21 1.38
CA TYR A 118 -8.15 25.68 0.26
C TYR A 118 -7.15 24.64 0.76
N ASN A 119 -6.87 23.66 -0.07
CA ASN A 119 -5.93 22.56 0.24
C ASN A 119 -6.26 21.79 1.53
N ALA A 120 -7.50 21.87 2.01
CA ALA A 120 -7.93 21.25 3.26
C ALA A 120 -8.21 19.74 3.14
N ASP A 121 -8.45 19.24 1.93
CA ASP A 121 -8.83 17.85 1.67
C ASP A 121 -7.64 16.94 1.31
N PHE A 122 -6.44 17.48 1.24
CA PHE A 122 -5.24 16.66 0.99
C PHE A 122 -4.95 15.75 2.18
N ASN A 123 -4.69 14.49 1.88
CA ASN A 123 -4.16 13.56 2.86
C ASN A 123 -2.80 14.04 3.36
N HIS A 124 -2.56 13.83 4.65
CA HIS A 124 -1.35 14.33 5.30
C HIS A 124 -0.08 13.69 4.71
N GLU A 125 -0.10 12.38 4.45
CA GLU A 125 1.00 11.67 3.80
C GLU A 125 1.30 12.16 2.37
N LYS A 126 0.29 12.58 1.61
CA LYS A 126 0.49 13.13 0.27
C LYS A 126 1.14 14.50 0.31
N ARG A 127 0.89 15.28 1.37
CA ARG A 127 1.53 16.59 1.56
C ARG A 127 3.04 16.48 1.69
N LEU A 128 3.56 15.39 2.29
CA LEU A 128 4.99 15.17 2.35
C LEU A 128 5.64 15.30 0.98
N PHE A 129 5.04 14.65 -0.02
CA PHE A 129 5.57 14.66 -1.39
C PHE A 129 5.37 16.01 -2.08
N TYR A 130 4.23 16.65 -1.91
CA TYR A 130 3.95 17.94 -2.56
C TYR A 130 4.73 19.10 -1.92
N ASP A 131 4.81 19.14 -0.60
CA ASP A 131 5.44 20.27 0.12
C ASP A 131 6.97 20.23 0.02
N LEU A 132 7.55 19.03 -0.15
CA LEU A 132 9.00 18.83 -0.28
C LEU A 132 9.45 18.56 -1.73
N ASP A 133 8.53 18.63 -2.72
CA ASP A 133 8.80 18.31 -4.13
C ASP A 133 9.47 16.95 -4.32
N LEU A 134 8.94 15.92 -3.61
CA LEU A 134 9.45 14.56 -3.65
C LEU A 134 8.66 13.71 -4.65
N GLY A 135 9.36 12.85 -5.38
CA GLY A 135 8.79 11.80 -6.19
C GLY A 135 8.80 10.44 -5.46
N THR A 136 8.82 9.38 -6.23
CA THR A 136 8.82 8.01 -5.72
C THR A 136 10.19 7.49 -5.30
N HIS A 137 11.27 8.23 -5.58
CA HIS A 137 12.64 7.90 -5.19
C HIS A 137 13.20 9.03 -4.34
N ILE A 138 13.60 8.71 -3.14
CA ILE A 138 14.09 9.68 -2.16
C ILE A 138 15.41 9.24 -1.57
N SER A 139 16.24 10.23 -1.22
CA SER A 139 17.41 10.08 -0.36
C SER A 139 17.05 10.55 1.04
N VAL A 140 17.46 9.83 2.06
CA VAL A 140 17.16 10.16 3.45
C VAL A 140 18.39 10.03 4.33
N ASN A 141 18.64 11.07 5.16
CA ASN A 141 19.52 10.96 6.30
C ASN A 141 18.69 10.61 7.53
N CYS A 142 19.05 9.55 8.24
CA CYS A 142 18.21 9.00 9.30
C CYS A 142 19.03 8.48 10.49
N LYS A 143 18.34 8.28 11.60
CA LYS A 143 18.82 7.63 12.80
C LYS A 143 18.28 6.20 12.84
N LEU A 144 19.19 5.23 12.80
CA LEU A 144 18.83 3.82 12.91
C LEU A 144 18.31 3.51 14.32
N ILE A 145 17.32 2.63 14.36
CA ILE A 145 16.80 2.07 15.60
C ILE A 145 17.13 0.57 15.62
N ASP A 146 18.08 0.23 16.46
CA ASP A 146 18.53 -1.15 16.63
C ASP A 146 17.51 -2.00 17.42
N ASN A 147 17.60 -3.32 17.28
CA ASN A 147 16.81 -4.31 18.02
C ASN A 147 15.29 -4.11 17.90
N HIS A 148 14.82 -3.69 16.73
CA HIS A 148 13.39 -3.56 16.46
C HIS A 148 12.75 -4.92 16.12
N ASN A 149 11.43 -5.01 16.34
CA ASN A 149 10.63 -6.19 15.99
C ASN A 149 9.78 -5.99 14.72
N PHE A 150 9.97 -4.87 13.99
CA PHE A 150 9.27 -4.65 12.73
C PHE A 150 9.74 -5.64 11.66
N PRO A 151 8.84 -6.18 10.83
CA PRO A 151 9.20 -7.12 9.77
C PRO A 151 9.80 -6.41 8.55
N VAL A 152 10.91 -5.73 8.75
CA VAL A 152 11.75 -5.03 7.76
C VAL A 152 13.20 -5.17 8.14
N ASP A 153 14.12 -5.01 7.18
CA ASP A 153 15.56 -5.08 7.44
C ASP A 153 16.07 -3.85 8.21
N VAL A 154 15.52 -2.68 7.90
CA VAL A 154 15.94 -1.40 8.49
C VAL A 154 14.73 -0.67 9.07
N TYR A 155 14.84 -0.27 10.34
CA TYR A 155 13.93 0.68 10.96
C TYR A 155 14.69 1.95 11.33
N ALA A 156 14.20 3.11 10.93
CA ALA A 156 14.84 4.38 11.21
C ALA A 156 13.85 5.51 11.47
N LYS A 157 14.34 6.56 12.12
CA LYS A 157 13.61 7.81 12.37
C LYS A 157 14.32 8.97 11.69
N THR A 158 13.53 9.91 11.17
CA THR A 158 14.06 11.09 10.50
C THR A 158 13.11 12.28 10.68
N ASP A 159 13.59 13.46 10.28
CA ASP A 159 12.80 14.67 10.16
C ASP A 159 12.60 15.04 8.69
N ILE A 160 11.53 15.77 8.37
CA ILE A 160 11.21 16.20 7.00
C ILE A 160 12.37 16.93 6.30
N TYR A 161 13.24 17.62 7.04
CA TYR A 161 14.38 18.37 6.50
C TYR A 161 15.54 17.47 6.05
N ASN A 162 15.48 16.19 6.33
CA ASN A 162 16.50 15.20 5.97
C ASN A 162 16.08 14.33 4.77
N LEU A 163 15.01 14.70 4.09
CA LEU A 163 14.49 14.04 2.91
C LEU A 163 14.76 14.88 1.68
N GLU A 164 15.26 14.25 0.63
CA GLU A 164 15.55 14.89 -0.64
C GLU A 164 15.10 13.99 -1.80
N GLN A 165 14.69 14.62 -2.91
CA GLN A 165 14.48 13.92 -4.16
C GLN A 165 15.82 13.34 -4.65
N THR A 166 15.84 12.07 -5.06
CA THR A 166 16.99 11.47 -5.74
C THR A 166 16.65 11.08 -7.17
N ASP A 167 17.68 10.83 -7.99
CA ASP A 167 17.50 10.28 -9.33
C ASP A 167 16.79 8.94 -9.28
N ALA A 168 15.91 8.70 -10.26
CA ALA A 168 15.22 7.43 -10.37
C ALA A 168 16.20 6.28 -10.60
N PHE A 169 16.01 5.21 -9.89
CA PHE A 169 16.77 3.97 -10.04
C PHE A 169 15.82 2.77 -10.00
N GLN A 170 16.28 1.64 -10.51
CA GLN A 170 15.55 0.39 -10.36
C GLN A 170 15.79 -0.18 -8.97
N ALA A 171 14.74 -0.19 -8.14
CA ALA A 171 14.81 -0.89 -6.87
C ALA A 171 14.65 -2.40 -7.07
N PRO A 172 15.40 -3.24 -6.34
CA PRO A 172 15.31 -4.69 -6.43
C PRO A 172 14.07 -5.21 -5.68
N PHE A 173 12.89 -4.84 -6.18
CA PHE A 173 11.61 -5.24 -5.60
C PHE A 173 11.46 -6.74 -5.50
N VAL A 174 10.90 -7.20 -4.39
CA VAL A 174 10.46 -8.57 -4.19
C VAL A 174 8.95 -8.64 -4.47
N ILE A 175 8.55 -9.57 -5.32
CA ILE A 175 7.18 -9.77 -5.77
C ILE A 175 6.68 -11.12 -5.28
N ALA A 176 5.45 -11.15 -4.73
CA ALA A 176 4.71 -12.37 -4.46
C ALA A 176 3.45 -12.40 -5.32
N SER A 177 3.31 -13.39 -6.16
CA SER A 177 2.09 -13.64 -6.93
C SER A 177 1.42 -14.89 -6.41
N PHE A 178 0.12 -14.85 -6.11
CA PHE A 178 -0.58 -15.94 -5.46
C PHE A 178 -1.93 -16.26 -6.09
N ASP A 179 -2.39 -17.48 -5.85
CA ASP A 179 -3.69 -17.98 -6.24
C ASP A 179 -4.22 -18.97 -5.20
N LEU A 180 -5.54 -19.12 -5.11
CA LEU A 180 -6.26 -20.00 -4.21
C LEU A 180 -7.22 -20.89 -4.97
N GLU A 181 -7.29 -22.18 -4.61
CA GLU A 181 -8.37 -23.04 -5.00
C GLU A 181 -9.32 -23.31 -3.83
N THR A 182 -10.61 -23.13 -4.04
CA THR A 182 -11.61 -23.21 -2.99
C THR A 182 -12.71 -24.20 -3.32
N SER A 183 -13.27 -24.81 -2.28
CA SER A 183 -14.45 -25.66 -2.38
C SER A 183 -15.64 -24.85 -2.90
N ILE A 184 -16.38 -25.43 -3.84
CA ILE A 184 -17.66 -24.88 -4.32
C ILE A 184 -18.83 -25.21 -3.38
N VAL A 185 -18.61 -26.08 -2.38
CA VAL A 185 -19.64 -26.55 -1.45
C VAL A 185 -19.70 -25.72 -0.19
N ASP A 186 -18.53 -25.41 0.40
CA ASP A 186 -18.43 -24.78 1.72
C ASP A 186 -17.41 -23.63 1.77
N ASP A 187 -16.91 -23.20 0.61
CA ASP A 187 -16.01 -22.06 0.44
C ASP A 187 -14.65 -22.18 1.14
N ARG A 188 -14.31 -23.34 1.71
CA ARG A 188 -13.01 -23.57 2.35
C ARG A 188 -11.88 -23.54 1.33
N ILE A 189 -10.70 -23.16 1.78
CA ILE A 189 -9.48 -23.18 0.97
C ILE A 189 -8.98 -24.63 0.87
N LEU A 190 -8.87 -25.15 -0.35
CA LEU A 190 -8.39 -26.49 -0.63
C LEU A 190 -6.88 -26.55 -0.78
N CYS A 191 -6.32 -25.59 -1.51
CA CYS A 191 -4.89 -25.37 -1.65
C CYS A 191 -4.59 -23.93 -2.05
N ALA A 192 -3.33 -23.55 -1.96
CA ALA A 192 -2.81 -22.26 -2.42
C ALA A 192 -1.45 -22.42 -3.07
N ALA A 193 -1.10 -21.46 -3.91
CA ALA A 193 0.25 -21.33 -4.47
C ALA A 193 0.75 -19.89 -4.36
N ILE A 194 2.06 -19.73 -4.11
CA ILE A 194 2.74 -18.43 -4.14
C ILE A 194 4.00 -18.58 -4.99
N ILE A 195 4.17 -17.65 -5.91
CA ILE A 195 5.38 -17.48 -6.72
C ILE A 195 6.14 -16.28 -6.18
N ILE A 196 7.40 -16.45 -5.83
CA ILE A 196 8.28 -15.37 -5.36
C ILE A 196 9.32 -15.09 -6.44
N ASP A 197 9.39 -13.83 -6.83
CA ASP A 197 10.41 -13.32 -7.74
C ASP A 197 11.06 -12.06 -7.17
N GLN A 198 12.23 -11.72 -7.66
CA GLN A 198 12.95 -10.52 -7.27
C GLN A 198 13.59 -9.89 -8.48
N LEU A 199 13.38 -8.59 -8.66
CA LEU A 199 14.08 -7.81 -9.66
C LEU A 199 15.51 -7.54 -9.20
N ASP A 200 16.44 -7.50 -10.12
CA ASP A 200 17.76 -6.96 -9.86
C ASP A 200 17.79 -5.42 -10.03
N THR A 201 18.95 -4.81 -9.84
CA THR A 201 19.12 -3.36 -10.00
C THR A 201 19.05 -2.87 -11.45
N SER A 202 18.93 -3.77 -12.44
CA SER A 202 18.65 -3.46 -13.84
C SER A 202 17.17 -3.63 -14.20
N GLY A 203 16.35 -4.12 -13.26
CA GLY A 203 14.95 -4.45 -13.46
C GLY A 203 14.71 -5.80 -14.13
N GLN A 204 15.74 -6.66 -14.18
CA GLN A 204 15.59 -8.01 -14.73
C GLN A 204 15.12 -8.97 -13.64
N ARG A 205 14.27 -9.91 -14.03
CA ARG A 205 13.76 -10.98 -13.19
C ARG A 205 14.83 -12.05 -12.97
N LYS A 206 14.65 -12.84 -11.92
CA LYS A 206 15.36 -14.12 -11.79
C LYS A 206 15.03 -15.02 -12.99
N GLU A 207 15.98 -15.82 -13.40
CA GLU A 207 15.78 -16.78 -14.51
C GLU A 207 14.66 -17.77 -14.19
N ILE A 208 14.57 -18.21 -12.93
CA ILE A 208 13.53 -19.12 -12.44
C ILE A 208 13.00 -18.54 -11.12
N PRO A 209 11.72 -18.16 -11.05
CA PRO A 209 11.10 -17.75 -9.80
C PRO A 209 10.95 -18.93 -8.84
N GLU A 210 10.87 -18.63 -7.55
CA GLU A 210 10.64 -19.63 -6.52
C GLU A 210 9.13 -19.96 -6.44
N GLU A 211 8.79 -21.25 -6.43
CA GLU A 211 7.42 -21.75 -6.39
C GLU A 211 7.12 -22.42 -5.05
N TYR A 212 6.01 -22.06 -4.44
CA TYR A 212 5.56 -22.63 -3.16
C TYR A 212 4.10 -23.06 -3.27
N THR A 213 3.77 -24.25 -2.75
CA THR A 213 2.42 -24.75 -2.66
C THR A 213 2.05 -25.05 -1.21
N PHE A 214 0.80 -24.85 -0.86
CA PHE A 214 0.27 -25.05 0.48
C PHE A 214 -0.94 -25.97 0.42
N VAL A 215 -0.88 -27.05 1.20
CA VAL A 215 -1.92 -28.09 1.30
C VAL A 215 -2.12 -28.46 2.78
N GLY A 216 -3.26 -29.05 3.09
CA GLY A 216 -3.60 -29.46 4.46
C GLY A 216 -4.91 -28.84 4.93
N THR A 217 -5.00 -28.56 6.22
CA THR A 217 -6.12 -27.80 6.78
C THR A 217 -6.02 -26.32 6.39
N GLU A 218 -7.14 -25.60 6.39
CA GLU A 218 -7.14 -24.17 6.06
C GLU A 218 -6.20 -23.36 6.97
N ILE A 219 -6.09 -23.73 8.25
CA ILE A 219 -5.18 -23.11 9.21
C ILE A 219 -3.72 -23.31 8.78
N GLU A 220 -3.35 -24.53 8.38
CA GLU A 220 -2.00 -24.84 7.89
C GLU A 220 -1.69 -24.09 6.59
N ILE A 221 -2.64 -24.02 5.66
CA ILE A 221 -2.49 -23.28 4.40
C ILE A 221 -2.30 -21.79 4.67
N MET A 222 -3.20 -21.15 5.39
CA MET A 222 -3.16 -19.70 5.66
C MET A 222 -1.94 -19.32 6.49
N ASN A 223 -1.58 -20.10 7.50
CA ASN A 223 -0.39 -19.89 8.32
C ASN A 223 0.89 -20.03 7.48
N GLY A 224 1.00 -21.08 6.66
CA GLY A 224 2.13 -21.28 5.78
C GLY A 224 2.32 -20.14 4.76
N MET A 225 1.24 -19.66 4.16
CA MET A 225 1.28 -18.46 3.29
C MET A 225 1.77 -17.24 4.05
N THR A 226 1.25 -17.01 5.26
CA THR A 226 1.62 -15.86 6.10
C THR A 226 3.08 -15.92 6.51
N ASP A 227 3.57 -17.08 6.91
CA ASP A 227 4.99 -17.28 7.26
C ASP A 227 5.91 -17.03 6.05
N LEU A 228 5.53 -17.51 4.88
CA LEU A 228 6.29 -17.26 3.65
C LEU A 228 6.35 -15.77 3.30
N ILE A 229 5.20 -15.06 3.34
CA ILE A 229 5.14 -13.61 3.09
C ILE A 229 6.03 -12.84 4.08
N ARG A 230 6.07 -13.24 5.34
CA ARG A 230 6.94 -12.61 6.34
C ARG A 230 8.42 -12.88 6.09
N VAL A 231 8.78 -14.11 5.72
CA VAL A 231 10.17 -14.51 5.48
C VAL A 231 10.72 -13.90 4.18
N LYS A 232 9.92 -13.91 3.11
CA LYS A 232 10.34 -13.39 1.80
C LYS A 232 10.21 -11.88 1.68
N ASP A 233 9.43 -11.26 2.54
CA ASP A 233 9.21 -9.82 2.66
C ASP A 233 8.93 -9.13 1.30
N PRO A 234 7.89 -9.54 0.54
CA PRO A 234 7.59 -8.94 -0.74
C PRO A 234 7.12 -7.49 -0.58
N ASP A 235 7.52 -6.64 -1.52
CA ASP A 235 7.07 -5.26 -1.66
C ASP A 235 5.71 -5.19 -2.31
N ILE A 236 5.52 -6.07 -3.31
CA ILE A 236 4.34 -6.14 -4.15
C ILE A 236 3.73 -7.53 -4.02
N ILE A 237 2.43 -7.57 -3.74
CA ILE A 237 1.63 -8.79 -3.72
C ILE A 237 0.62 -8.68 -4.87
N THR A 238 0.58 -9.70 -5.72
CA THR A 238 -0.28 -9.74 -6.91
C THR A 238 -0.99 -11.08 -7.05
N GLY A 239 -1.91 -11.12 -7.97
CA GLY A 239 -2.66 -12.25 -8.44
C GLY A 239 -3.68 -11.75 -9.46
N TYR A 240 -4.59 -12.60 -9.93
CA TYR A 240 -5.57 -12.24 -10.93
C TYR A 240 -6.97 -12.14 -10.34
N ASN A 241 -7.55 -10.94 -10.33
CA ASN A 241 -8.85 -10.65 -9.73
C ASN A 241 -8.89 -10.82 -8.20
N ILE A 242 -7.75 -10.65 -7.56
CA ILE A 242 -7.58 -10.83 -6.10
C ILE A 242 -8.44 -9.87 -5.27
N ASP A 243 -8.71 -8.67 -5.79
CA ASP A 243 -9.54 -7.67 -5.10
C ASP A 243 -11.02 -8.13 -4.95
N ASN A 244 -11.49 -8.98 -5.85
CA ASN A 244 -12.88 -9.44 -5.86
C ASN A 244 -13.04 -10.90 -5.38
N PHE A 245 -11.99 -11.70 -5.37
CA PHE A 245 -12.07 -13.12 -5.03
C PHE A 245 -11.14 -13.53 -3.89
N ASP A 246 -9.83 -13.60 -4.12
CA ASP A 246 -8.88 -14.24 -3.20
C ASP A 246 -8.77 -13.53 -1.85
N ILE A 247 -8.60 -12.20 -1.85
CA ILE A 247 -8.48 -11.43 -0.60
C ILE A 247 -9.81 -11.45 0.20
N PRO A 248 -10.99 -11.20 -0.40
CA PRO A 248 -12.25 -11.42 0.27
C PRO A 248 -12.40 -12.82 0.87
N ARG A 249 -12.04 -13.86 0.11
CA ARG A 249 -12.11 -15.24 0.56
C ARG A 249 -11.21 -15.51 1.78
N LEU A 250 -9.94 -15.09 1.71
CA LEU A 250 -9.02 -15.18 2.85
C LEU A 250 -9.60 -14.46 4.09
N LYS A 251 -10.20 -13.30 3.89
CA LYS A 251 -10.82 -12.52 4.96
C LYS A 251 -12.03 -13.23 5.59
N GLU A 252 -12.93 -13.76 4.78
CA GLU A 252 -14.09 -14.51 5.22
C GLU A 252 -13.68 -15.79 5.99
N ARG A 253 -12.68 -16.51 5.47
CA ARG A 253 -12.18 -17.71 6.14
C ARG A 253 -11.43 -17.38 7.43
N LEU A 254 -10.67 -16.28 7.47
CA LEU A 254 -10.07 -15.77 8.70
C LEU A 254 -11.12 -15.55 9.79
N GLU A 255 -12.21 -14.85 9.46
CA GLU A 255 -13.29 -14.56 10.40
C GLU A 255 -13.96 -15.87 10.87
N TYR A 256 -14.29 -16.76 9.95
CA TYR A 256 -14.87 -18.05 10.26
C TYR A 256 -14.01 -18.90 11.20
N LEU A 257 -12.72 -19.03 10.91
CA LEU A 257 -11.78 -19.85 11.68
C LEU A 257 -11.52 -19.25 13.07
N THR A 258 -11.41 -17.93 13.19
CA THR A 258 -11.17 -17.26 14.47
C THR A 258 -12.41 -17.23 15.38
N GLU A 259 -13.61 -17.18 14.83
CA GLU A 259 -14.87 -17.25 15.60
C GLU A 259 -15.15 -18.66 16.15
N LYS A 260 -14.70 -19.70 15.49
CA LYS A 260 -14.88 -21.09 15.91
C LYS A 260 -13.85 -21.60 16.93
N ASN A 261 -13.13 -20.70 17.63
CA ASN A 261 -12.11 -21.06 18.64
C ASN A 261 -10.95 -21.90 18.08
N ASP A 262 -10.66 -21.82 16.81
CA ASP A 262 -9.41 -22.31 16.29
C ASP A 262 -8.28 -21.41 16.84
N THR A 263 -7.27 -22.03 17.41
CA THR A 263 -6.29 -21.47 18.35
C THR A 263 -5.30 -20.47 17.75
N LYS A 264 -5.40 -20.16 16.48
CA LYS A 264 -4.52 -19.20 15.80
C LYS A 264 -5.11 -17.79 15.81
N GLY A 265 -4.28 -16.81 16.09
CA GLY A 265 -4.64 -15.40 16.02
C GLY A 265 -4.84 -14.93 14.58
N ARG A 266 -5.54 -13.80 14.41
CA ARG A 266 -5.79 -13.20 13.09
C ARG A 266 -4.50 -12.88 12.33
N SER A 267 -3.50 -12.37 13.06
CA SER A 267 -2.19 -12.04 12.49
C SER A 267 -1.40 -13.27 12.05
N GLU A 268 -1.57 -14.42 12.70
CA GLU A 268 -0.90 -15.66 12.30
C GLU A 268 -1.46 -16.22 11.01
N LEU A 269 -2.77 -16.08 10.78
CA LEU A 269 -3.43 -16.62 9.59
C LEU A 269 -3.40 -15.67 8.38
N PHE A 270 -3.42 -14.35 8.58
CA PHE A 270 -3.48 -13.38 7.47
C PHE A 270 -2.72 -12.09 7.78
N GLY A 271 -1.69 -12.13 8.59
CA GLY A 271 -0.87 -10.98 8.96
C GLY A 271 0.21 -10.66 7.93
N TRP A 272 -0.17 -10.20 6.75
CA TRP A 272 0.72 -9.96 5.62
C TRP A 272 1.34 -8.55 5.56
N ALA A 273 0.98 -7.66 6.47
CA ALA A 273 1.51 -6.29 6.51
C ALA A 273 2.93 -6.23 7.08
N ARG A 274 3.62 -5.11 6.81
CA ARG A 274 4.93 -4.76 7.41
C ARG A 274 4.77 -4.01 8.72
N ARG A 275 3.94 -4.52 9.63
CA ARG A 275 3.71 -3.95 10.95
C ARG A 275 3.43 -5.06 11.96
N ASN A 276 3.69 -4.82 13.24
CA ASN A 276 3.52 -5.83 14.28
C ASN A 276 2.96 -5.31 15.62
N GLU A 277 2.59 -4.04 15.70
CA GLU A 277 2.14 -3.42 16.96
C GLU A 277 0.66 -3.65 17.23
N ASN A 278 -0.17 -3.73 16.20
CA ASN A 278 -1.60 -3.92 16.31
C ASN A 278 -2.05 -5.03 15.36
N GLU A 279 -2.73 -6.02 15.88
CA GLU A 279 -3.21 -7.17 15.10
C GLU A 279 -4.08 -6.75 13.89
N TRP A 280 -4.88 -5.71 14.04
CA TRP A 280 -5.70 -5.19 12.94
C TRP A 280 -4.89 -4.53 11.82
N ASP A 281 -3.76 -3.92 12.15
CA ASP A 281 -2.86 -3.31 11.16
C ASP A 281 -2.12 -4.34 10.30
N LEU A 282 -2.04 -5.60 10.75
CA LEU A 282 -1.39 -6.68 10.03
C LEU A 282 -2.25 -7.31 8.93
N ILE A 283 -3.55 -7.07 8.97
CA ILE A 283 -4.53 -7.70 8.09
C ILE A 283 -4.88 -6.75 6.94
N PRO A 284 -5.01 -7.24 5.70
CA PRO A 284 -5.53 -6.43 4.61
C PRO A 284 -6.91 -5.85 4.92
N TYR A 285 -7.12 -4.60 4.55
CA TYR A 285 -8.38 -3.90 4.74
C TYR A 285 -8.83 -3.19 3.47
N LYS A 286 -10.13 -2.93 3.38
CA LYS A 286 -10.71 -2.19 2.26
C LYS A 286 -11.24 -0.85 2.78
N PRO A 287 -10.65 0.28 2.36
CA PRO A 287 -11.15 1.58 2.77
C PRO A 287 -12.61 1.79 2.33
N PRO A 288 -13.41 2.58 3.07
CA PRO A 288 -14.78 2.88 2.68
C PRO A 288 -14.83 3.44 1.24
N ASN A 289 -15.75 2.91 0.44
CA ASN A 289 -15.93 3.26 -0.98
C ASN A 289 -14.75 2.93 -1.91
N ALA A 290 -13.69 2.27 -1.43
CA ALA A 290 -12.61 1.79 -2.28
C ALA A 290 -13.01 0.52 -3.04
N ARG A 291 -12.48 0.37 -4.26
CA ARG A 291 -12.62 -0.87 -5.04
C ARG A 291 -11.51 -1.87 -4.74
N LYS A 292 -10.37 -1.38 -4.28
CA LYS A 292 -9.15 -2.15 -4.04
C LYS A 292 -8.90 -2.36 -2.56
N TRP A 293 -8.32 -3.50 -2.23
CA TRP A 293 -7.80 -3.76 -0.90
C TRP A 293 -6.47 -3.04 -0.68
N THR A 294 -6.18 -2.77 0.56
CA THR A 294 -4.96 -2.08 1.01
C THR A 294 -4.30 -2.89 2.11
N ILE A 295 -2.99 -2.80 2.18
CA ILE A 295 -2.16 -3.45 3.18
C ILE A 295 -1.07 -2.48 3.66
N VAL A 296 -0.80 -2.47 4.95
CA VAL A 296 0.21 -1.56 5.51
C VAL A 296 1.62 -2.00 5.12
N GLY A 297 2.40 -1.09 4.56
CA GLY A 297 3.81 -1.30 4.24
C GLY A 297 4.10 -2.10 2.98
N ARG A 298 3.09 -2.59 2.26
CA ARG A 298 3.21 -3.29 0.97
C ARG A 298 2.22 -2.72 -0.03
N CYS A 299 2.31 -3.18 -1.27
CA CYS A 299 1.40 -2.79 -2.34
C CYS A 299 0.67 -4.00 -2.92
N PHE A 300 -0.66 -3.96 -3.00
CA PHE A 300 -1.43 -4.90 -3.81
C PHE A 300 -1.57 -4.38 -5.24
N VAL A 301 -1.23 -5.23 -6.20
CA VAL A 301 -1.38 -4.94 -7.64
C VAL A 301 -2.17 -6.07 -8.28
N ASP A 302 -3.46 -5.88 -8.48
CA ASP A 302 -4.31 -6.87 -9.15
C ASP A 302 -4.07 -6.84 -10.66
N ALA A 303 -3.55 -7.92 -11.22
CA ALA A 303 -3.23 -8.05 -12.64
C ALA A 303 -4.47 -7.96 -13.54
N TRP A 304 -5.65 -8.35 -13.05
CA TRP A 304 -6.90 -8.19 -13.78
C TRP A 304 -7.23 -6.72 -14.06
N TRP A 305 -7.09 -5.83 -13.05
CA TRP A 305 -7.30 -4.40 -13.24
C TRP A 305 -6.32 -3.80 -14.25
N GLN A 306 -5.05 -4.23 -14.19
CA GLN A 306 -4.02 -3.73 -15.10
C GLN A 306 -4.28 -4.18 -16.54
N ALA A 307 -4.56 -5.46 -16.75
CA ALA A 307 -4.92 -6.00 -18.06
C ALA A 307 -6.17 -5.31 -18.64
N ARG A 308 -7.21 -5.13 -17.81
CA ARG A 308 -8.43 -4.44 -18.21
C ARG A 308 -8.19 -3.01 -18.67
N MET A 309 -7.39 -2.24 -17.92
CA MET A 309 -7.10 -0.84 -18.23
C MET A 309 -6.19 -0.67 -19.46
N LEU A 310 -5.15 -1.48 -19.57
CA LEU A 310 -4.10 -1.33 -20.58
C LEU A 310 -4.45 -2.03 -21.89
N LEU A 311 -5.03 -3.23 -21.85
CA LEU A 311 -5.33 -4.03 -23.06
C LEU A 311 -6.75 -3.86 -23.54
N ARG A 312 -7.72 -3.59 -22.65
CA ARG A 312 -9.16 -3.60 -22.95
C ARG A 312 -9.58 -4.86 -23.71
N PRO A 313 -9.31 -6.06 -23.17
CA PRO A 313 -9.50 -7.30 -23.89
C PRO A 313 -10.98 -7.60 -24.11
N LYS A 314 -11.31 -8.39 -25.15
CA LYS A 314 -12.70 -8.82 -25.42
C LYS A 314 -13.28 -9.71 -24.32
N ARG A 315 -12.43 -10.47 -23.64
CA ARG A 315 -12.75 -11.28 -22.45
C ARG A 315 -11.68 -11.03 -21.39
N GLU A 316 -12.10 -10.87 -20.14
CA GLU A 316 -11.25 -10.49 -19.04
C GLU A 316 -10.80 -11.70 -18.20
N THR A 317 -10.97 -12.92 -18.71
CA THR A 317 -10.50 -14.15 -18.02
C THR A 317 -8.99 -14.29 -18.12
N LEU A 318 -8.35 -14.84 -17.09
CA LEU A 318 -6.92 -15.10 -17.05
C LEU A 318 -6.44 -15.89 -18.28
N SER A 319 -7.16 -16.95 -18.64
CA SER A 319 -6.86 -17.77 -19.82
C SER A 319 -6.89 -16.96 -21.12
N TYR A 320 -7.85 -16.06 -21.32
CA TYR A 320 -7.92 -15.26 -22.53
C TYR A 320 -6.80 -14.21 -22.59
N VAL A 321 -6.52 -13.54 -21.48
CA VAL A 321 -5.47 -12.51 -21.40
C VAL A 321 -4.08 -13.13 -21.58
N SER A 322 -3.82 -14.28 -20.96
CA SER A 322 -2.55 -14.98 -21.13
C SER A 322 -2.32 -15.47 -22.56
N GLN A 323 -3.35 -16.00 -23.23
CA GLN A 323 -3.25 -16.39 -24.65
C GLN A 323 -3.05 -15.18 -25.58
N LEU A 324 -3.62 -14.03 -25.23
CA LEU A 324 -3.45 -12.80 -26.01
C LEU A 324 -2.01 -12.28 -25.92
N LEU A 325 -1.41 -12.31 -24.73
CA LEU A 325 -0.05 -11.81 -24.49
C LEU A 325 1.05 -12.83 -24.87
N PHE A 326 0.77 -14.10 -24.65
CA PHE A 326 1.77 -15.17 -24.78
C PHE A 326 1.33 -16.28 -25.74
N PRO A 327 0.97 -15.98 -27.01
CA PRO A 327 0.42 -16.98 -27.93
C PRO A 327 1.36 -18.15 -28.21
N GLU A 328 2.67 -17.90 -28.17
CA GLU A 328 3.73 -18.91 -28.48
C GLU A 328 4.27 -19.64 -27.24
N ARG A 329 3.87 -19.21 -26.01
CA ARG A 329 4.36 -19.76 -24.75
C ARG A 329 3.45 -20.91 -24.29
N GLU A 330 3.76 -22.16 -24.73
CA GLU A 330 3.00 -23.35 -24.32
C GLU A 330 3.12 -23.65 -22.83
N ASP A 331 4.26 -23.31 -22.24
CA ASP A 331 4.53 -23.43 -20.81
C ASP A 331 3.60 -22.56 -19.95
N LEU A 332 3.06 -21.47 -20.51
CA LEU A 332 2.11 -20.56 -19.85
C LEU A 332 0.63 -20.85 -20.17
N ARG A 333 0.34 -21.90 -20.96
CA ARG A 333 -1.04 -22.28 -21.22
C ARG A 333 -1.72 -22.78 -19.94
N LYS A 334 -2.94 -22.26 -19.70
CA LYS A 334 -3.75 -22.68 -18.56
C LYS A 334 -4.11 -24.17 -18.68
N LEU A 335 -3.97 -24.90 -17.59
CA LEU A 335 -4.34 -26.31 -17.52
C LEU A 335 -5.88 -26.45 -17.54
N GLU A 336 -6.37 -27.61 -18.04
CA GLU A 336 -7.80 -27.91 -18.10
C GLU A 336 -8.25 -28.54 -16.77
N ILE A 337 -8.67 -27.69 -15.83
CA ILE A 337 -9.38 -28.08 -14.62
C ILE A 337 -10.77 -27.45 -14.67
N ASP A 338 -11.79 -28.22 -14.34
CA ASP A 338 -13.18 -27.74 -14.27
C ASP A 338 -13.45 -27.10 -12.91
N ALA A 339 -13.24 -25.77 -12.83
CA ALA A 339 -13.48 -25.03 -11.60
C ALA A 339 -14.92 -25.18 -11.05
N SER A 340 -15.91 -25.51 -11.91
CA SER A 340 -17.29 -25.76 -11.45
C SER A 340 -17.45 -27.08 -10.72
N LYS A 341 -16.43 -27.93 -10.72
CA LYS A 341 -16.35 -29.22 -10.04
C LYS A 341 -15.12 -29.35 -9.16
N MET A 342 -14.63 -28.25 -8.62
CA MET A 342 -13.36 -28.19 -7.91
C MET A 342 -13.21 -29.24 -6.80
N ASP A 343 -14.26 -29.53 -6.04
CA ASP A 343 -14.21 -30.58 -4.99
C ASP A 343 -13.98 -31.98 -5.56
N GLU A 344 -14.57 -32.29 -6.73
CA GLU A 344 -14.35 -33.56 -7.43
C GLU A 344 -12.94 -33.63 -8.03
N GLU A 345 -12.47 -32.53 -8.65
CA GLU A 345 -11.14 -32.41 -9.19
C GLU A 345 -10.08 -32.56 -8.10
N TRP A 346 -10.25 -31.86 -6.97
CA TRP A 346 -9.36 -31.97 -5.82
C TRP A 346 -9.28 -33.39 -5.25
N LYS A 347 -10.43 -34.07 -5.19
CA LYS A 347 -10.48 -35.46 -4.69
C LYS A 347 -9.81 -36.46 -5.63
N ASN A 348 -9.99 -36.29 -6.94
CA ASN A 348 -9.59 -37.27 -7.96
C ASN A 348 -8.21 -36.99 -8.54
N ARG A 349 -7.80 -35.72 -8.64
CA ARG A 349 -6.59 -35.25 -9.30
C ARG A 349 -5.88 -34.12 -8.53
N PRO A 350 -5.55 -34.30 -7.23
CA PRO A 350 -4.99 -33.23 -6.40
C PRO A 350 -3.70 -32.64 -6.95
N ASP A 351 -2.81 -33.47 -7.51
CA ASP A 351 -1.55 -33.00 -8.09
C ASP A 351 -1.78 -32.10 -9.33
N GLU A 352 -2.76 -32.43 -10.16
CA GLU A 352 -3.12 -31.60 -11.32
C GLU A 352 -3.76 -30.27 -10.89
N VAL A 353 -4.58 -30.26 -9.83
CA VAL A 353 -5.13 -29.04 -9.25
C VAL A 353 -4.04 -28.16 -8.65
N LEU A 354 -3.01 -28.76 -8.01
CA LEU A 354 -1.86 -28.01 -7.51
C LEU A 354 -1.06 -27.36 -8.64
N GLU A 355 -0.82 -28.10 -9.73
CA GLU A 355 -0.15 -27.53 -10.91
C GLU A 355 -0.98 -26.42 -11.56
N TYR A 356 -2.30 -26.57 -11.57
CA TYR A 356 -3.22 -25.54 -12.04
C TYR A 356 -3.13 -24.28 -11.18
N CYS A 357 -3.21 -24.40 -9.84
CA CYS A 357 -3.07 -23.30 -8.89
C CYS A 357 -1.71 -22.60 -9.03
N LYS A 358 -0.61 -23.35 -9.16
CA LYS A 358 0.72 -22.76 -9.41
C LYS A 358 0.76 -21.96 -10.72
N ARG A 359 0.15 -22.47 -11.77
CA ARG A 359 0.07 -21.78 -13.05
C ARG A 359 -0.76 -20.51 -12.95
N ASP A 360 -1.90 -20.56 -12.26
CA ASP A 360 -2.74 -19.41 -12.06
C ASP A 360 -2.08 -18.38 -11.11
N ALA A 361 -1.18 -18.80 -10.22
CA ALA A 361 -0.32 -17.90 -9.44
C ALA A 361 0.84 -17.28 -10.26
N LEU A 362 1.41 -18.00 -11.25
CA LEU A 362 2.50 -17.49 -12.09
C LEU A 362 2.02 -16.46 -13.12
N LEU A 363 0.93 -16.75 -13.80
CA LEU A 363 0.42 -15.95 -14.91
C LEU A 363 0.20 -14.46 -14.58
N PRO A 364 -0.32 -14.05 -13.42
CA PRO A 364 -0.49 -12.65 -13.08
C PRO A 364 0.84 -11.89 -13.07
N TRP A 365 1.89 -12.49 -12.57
CA TRP A 365 3.22 -11.89 -12.59
C TRP A 365 3.77 -11.76 -14.03
N GLU A 366 3.63 -12.79 -14.85
CA GLU A 366 4.00 -12.73 -16.27
C GLU A 366 3.25 -11.60 -16.99
N ILE A 367 1.95 -11.43 -16.74
CA ILE A 367 1.13 -10.36 -17.30
C ILE A 367 1.63 -8.98 -16.86
N LEU A 368 1.92 -8.78 -15.58
CA LEU A 368 2.40 -7.50 -15.08
C LEU A 368 3.78 -7.12 -15.64
N ASP A 369 4.66 -8.10 -15.78
CA ASP A 369 5.99 -7.89 -16.37
C ASP A 369 5.89 -7.52 -17.86
N GLU A 370 5.10 -8.26 -18.64
CA GLU A 370 4.85 -7.97 -20.06
C GLU A 370 4.24 -6.59 -20.26
N LEU A 371 3.29 -6.22 -19.42
CA LEU A 371 2.63 -4.91 -19.45
C LEU A 371 3.49 -3.78 -18.85
N ARG A 372 4.65 -4.09 -18.31
CA ARG A 372 5.57 -3.15 -17.65
C ARG A 372 4.88 -2.29 -16.58
N VAL A 373 4.04 -2.93 -15.79
CA VAL A 373 3.29 -2.26 -14.72
C VAL A 373 4.20 -1.91 -13.55
N ILE A 374 5.17 -2.77 -13.26
CA ILE A 374 6.15 -2.53 -12.20
C ILE A 374 7.32 -1.77 -12.80
N PRO A 375 7.68 -0.60 -12.27
CA PRO A 375 8.72 0.26 -12.82
C PRO A 375 10.05 -0.46 -12.92
N GLY A 376 10.75 -0.32 -14.04
CA GLY A 376 12.07 -0.89 -14.22
C GLY A 376 12.52 -1.06 -15.66
N LYS A 377 11.65 -0.81 -16.63
CA LYS A 377 12.05 -0.89 -18.06
C LYS A 377 11.58 0.36 -18.82
#